data_6144e12540d209cb9a2e86593ec27261
#
_entry.id   6144e12540d209cb9a2e86593ec27261
#
_cell.length_a   1.000
_cell.length_b   1.000
_cell.length_c   1.000
_cell.angle_alpha   90.00
_cell.angle_beta   90.00
_cell.angle_gamma   90.00
#
_symmetry.space_group_name_H-M   'P 1'
#
loop_
_entity.id
_entity.type
_entity.pdbx_description
1 polymer ?
#
loop_
_entity_poly.entity_id
_entity_poly.type
_entity_poly.pdbx_seq_one_letter_code
_entity_poly.pdbx_strand_id
1 'polypeptide(L)'
;MRYLKPHFYDQFVCTAGDCPDTCCAGWQIVIDEDSLERYGNEKSEFGKRLRNSIDWEEECFYQNNRRCAFLNDENLCDLYKELGPDSLCDTCRLYPRHTEEYEGLRELSLSLSCPEAARIILSCKEPVRFLEEETDEEDDFEEFDFMMFSQLEDTRDVLFRICLLY
;
A
#
# COMPACT_ATOMS: atom_id res chain seq x y z
N MET A 1 19.27 0.17 -8.66
CA MET A 1 17.87 -0.27 -8.65
C MET A 1 17.07 0.56 -9.65
N ARG A 2 16.22 -0.06 -10.49
CA ARG A 2 15.29 0.64 -11.39
C ARG A 2 13.90 0.67 -10.77
N TYR A 3 13.24 1.82 -10.83
CA TYR A 3 11.85 2.00 -10.43
C TYR A 3 11.00 2.30 -11.66
N LEU A 4 9.89 1.59 -11.82
CA LEU A 4 8.93 1.79 -12.91
C LEU A 4 7.59 2.17 -12.31
N LYS A 5 7.04 3.34 -12.67
CA LYS A 5 5.76 3.81 -12.14
C LYS A 5 4.90 4.45 -13.23
N PRO A 6 3.56 4.33 -13.17
CA PRO A 6 2.70 5.05 -14.09
C PRO A 6 2.80 6.57 -13.83
N HIS A 7 2.71 7.36 -14.88
CA HIS A 7 2.91 8.83 -14.83
C HIS A 7 1.97 9.58 -13.87
N PHE A 8 0.89 8.97 -13.45
CA PHE A 8 -0.06 9.53 -12.49
C PHE A 8 0.20 9.10 -11.05
N TYR A 9 1.17 8.23 -10.79
CA TYR A 9 1.43 7.62 -9.47
C TYR A 9 1.64 8.68 -8.37
N ASP A 10 2.44 9.70 -8.66
CA ASP A 10 2.77 10.75 -7.70
C ASP A 10 1.63 11.75 -7.47
N GLN A 11 0.54 11.67 -8.24
CA GLN A 11 -0.65 12.51 -8.04
C GLN A 11 -1.51 12.04 -6.86
N PHE A 12 -1.27 10.82 -6.36
CA PHE A 12 -2.05 10.29 -5.27
C PHE A 12 -1.72 10.99 -3.95
N VAL A 13 -2.76 11.60 -3.37
CA VAL A 13 -2.77 12.14 -2.00
C VAL A 13 -4.01 11.62 -1.30
N CYS A 14 -3.85 11.04 -0.10
CA CYS A 14 -4.98 10.54 0.68
C CYS A 14 -5.90 11.69 1.08
N THR A 15 -7.19 11.55 0.83
CA THR A 15 -8.23 12.55 1.16
C THR A 15 -8.72 12.45 2.61
N ALA A 16 -8.23 11.47 3.37
CA ALA A 16 -8.52 11.27 4.79
C ALA A 16 -10.03 11.37 5.11
N GLY A 17 -10.43 12.36 5.90
CA GLY A 17 -11.82 12.56 6.31
C GLY A 17 -12.80 12.89 5.18
N ASP A 18 -12.31 13.33 4.03
CA ASP A 18 -13.14 13.60 2.85
C ASP A 18 -13.31 12.37 1.94
N CYS A 19 -12.70 11.22 2.33
CA CYS A 19 -12.83 9.99 1.57
C CYS A 19 -14.26 9.46 1.64
N PRO A 20 -14.89 9.11 0.50
CA PRO A 20 -16.25 8.56 0.49
C PRO A 20 -16.33 7.14 1.06
N ASP A 21 -15.20 6.50 1.30
CA ASP A 21 -15.05 5.17 1.89
C ASP A 21 -13.87 5.15 2.88
N THR A 22 -13.46 3.98 3.35
CA THR A 22 -12.34 3.83 4.27
C THR A 22 -11.47 2.61 3.94
N CYS A 23 -10.15 2.80 3.95
CA CYS A 23 -9.19 1.70 3.86
C CYS A 23 -9.05 0.90 5.19
N CYS A 24 -9.68 1.35 6.27
CA CYS A 24 -9.64 0.70 7.59
C CYS A 24 -10.79 -0.29 7.80
N ALA A 25 -11.43 -0.78 6.72
CA ALA A 25 -12.53 -1.73 6.79
C ALA A 25 -12.51 -2.73 5.64
N GLY A 26 -13.07 -3.91 5.90
CA GLY A 26 -13.34 -4.91 4.87
C GLY A 26 -12.27 -5.96 4.64
N TRP A 27 -11.06 -5.78 5.16
CA TRP A 27 -9.92 -6.69 5.00
C TRP A 27 -9.05 -6.72 6.25
N GLN A 28 -8.24 -7.76 6.40
CA GLN A 28 -7.30 -7.91 7.51
C GLN A 28 -6.09 -7.00 7.29
N ILE A 29 -5.78 -6.17 8.28
CA ILE A 29 -4.64 -5.25 8.25
C ILE A 29 -3.49 -5.92 8.99
N VAL A 30 -2.57 -6.50 8.23
CA VAL A 30 -1.34 -7.14 8.75
C VAL A 30 -0.35 -6.05 9.18
N ILE A 31 0.37 -6.30 10.26
CA ILE A 31 1.33 -5.38 10.86
C ILE A 31 2.72 -5.97 10.65
N ASP A 32 3.65 -5.16 10.15
CA ASP A 32 5.05 -5.52 10.00
C ASP A 32 5.76 -5.67 11.35
N GLU A 33 6.85 -6.43 11.37
CA GLU A 33 7.60 -6.78 12.59
C GLU A 33 8.10 -5.54 13.34
N ASP A 34 8.66 -4.56 12.63
CA ASP A 34 9.15 -3.30 13.20
C ASP A 34 8.03 -2.52 13.89
N SER A 35 6.85 -2.51 13.29
CA SER A 35 5.67 -1.87 13.87
C SER A 35 5.14 -2.63 15.07
N LEU A 36 5.15 -3.95 15.06
CA LEU A 36 4.78 -4.77 16.23
C LEU A 36 5.71 -4.49 17.40
N GLU A 37 7.03 -4.41 17.19
CA GLU A 37 7.98 -4.05 18.23
C GLU A 37 7.71 -2.65 18.79
N ARG A 38 7.49 -1.66 17.93
CA ARG A 38 7.14 -0.28 18.35
C ARG A 38 5.87 -0.26 19.17
N TYR A 39 4.82 -0.96 18.73
CA TYR A 39 3.52 -1.01 19.41
C TYR A 39 3.61 -1.71 20.77
N GLY A 40 4.41 -2.77 20.86
CA GLY A 40 4.69 -3.44 22.13
C GLY A 40 5.35 -2.54 23.15
N ASN A 41 6.25 -1.68 22.69
CA ASN A 41 7.03 -0.76 23.51
C ASN A 41 6.36 0.60 23.78
N GLU A 42 5.19 0.90 23.19
CA GLU A 42 4.49 2.18 23.35
C GLU A 42 4.06 2.40 24.82
N LYS A 43 4.53 3.50 25.44
CA LYS A 43 4.36 3.79 26.86
C LYS A 43 3.29 4.84 27.17
N SER A 44 2.72 5.48 26.15
CA SER A 44 1.63 6.45 26.35
C SER A 44 0.38 5.79 26.93
N GLU A 45 -0.57 6.59 27.38
CA GLU A 45 -1.88 6.08 27.78
C GLU A 45 -2.58 5.30 26.66
N PHE A 46 -2.42 5.76 25.43
CA PHE A 46 -2.93 5.09 24.24
C PHE A 46 -2.28 3.71 24.00
N GLY A 47 -1.04 3.50 24.41
CA GLY A 47 -0.30 2.25 24.24
C GLY A 47 -1.00 1.02 24.83
N LYS A 48 -1.79 1.18 25.92
CA LYS A 48 -2.58 0.07 26.46
C LYS A 48 -3.72 -0.33 25.51
N ARG A 49 -4.43 0.65 24.93
CA ARG A 49 -5.46 0.40 23.92
C ARG A 49 -4.84 -0.25 22.68
N LEU A 50 -3.69 0.26 22.24
CA LEU A 50 -2.95 -0.23 21.11
C LEU A 50 -2.63 -1.73 21.24
N ARG A 51 -1.97 -2.13 22.33
CA ARG A 51 -1.63 -3.54 22.59
C ARG A 51 -2.85 -4.46 22.69
N ASN A 52 -3.97 -3.97 23.23
CA ASN A 52 -5.21 -4.75 23.34
C ASN A 52 -6.01 -4.83 22.04
N SER A 53 -5.62 -4.07 21.02
CA SER A 53 -6.27 -4.02 19.69
C SER A 53 -5.50 -4.77 18.61
N ILE A 54 -4.48 -5.53 19.01
CA ILE A 54 -3.63 -6.33 18.13
C ILE A 54 -3.84 -7.81 18.45
N ASP A 55 -4.04 -8.62 17.42
CA ASP A 55 -3.85 -10.05 17.46
C ASP A 55 -2.36 -10.32 17.24
N TRP A 56 -1.66 -10.69 18.30
CA TRP A 56 -0.21 -10.90 18.30
C TRP A 56 0.19 -12.25 17.69
N GLU A 57 -0.76 -13.19 17.53
CA GLU A 57 -0.51 -14.48 16.86
C GLU A 57 -0.66 -14.34 15.35
N GLU A 58 -1.66 -13.59 14.91
CA GLU A 58 -1.94 -13.33 13.49
C GLU A 58 -1.29 -12.03 12.98
N GLU A 59 -0.58 -11.32 13.85
CA GLU A 59 0.14 -10.07 13.55
C GLU A 59 -0.73 -9.03 12.83
N CYS A 60 -1.95 -8.82 13.31
CA CYS A 60 -2.91 -7.94 12.67
C CYS A 60 -3.73 -7.13 13.67
N PHE A 61 -4.35 -6.05 13.20
CA PHE A 61 -5.31 -5.31 14.01
C PHE A 61 -6.64 -6.07 14.13
N TYR A 62 -7.17 -6.14 15.36
CA TYR A 62 -8.53 -6.64 15.56
C TYR A 62 -9.56 -5.82 14.78
N GLN A 63 -10.58 -6.50 14.30
CA GLN A 63 -11.70 -5.88 13.61
C GLN A 63 -13.04 -6.16 14.32
N ASN A 64 -13.85 -5.13 14.46
CA ASN A 64 -15.22 -5.23 14.92
C ASN A 64 -16.17 -4.97 13.75
N ASN A 65 -16.99 -5.96 13.39
CA ASN A 65 -17.88 -5.85 12.23
C ASN A 65 -17.13 -5.43 10.94
N ARG A 66 -15.96 -6.03 10.70
CA ARG A 66 -15.07 -5.73 9.57
C ARG A 66 -14.48 -4.31 9.57
N ARG A 67 -14.50 -3.61 10.69
CA ARG A 67 -13.88 -2.30 10.88
C ARG A 67 -12.68 -2.44 11.81
N CYS A 68 -11.56 -1.83 11.44
CA CYS A 68 -10.37 -1.78 12.28
C CYS A 68 -10.70 -1.20 13.67
N ALA A 69 -10.09 -1.74 14.72
CA ALA A 69 -10.28 -1.29 16.10
C ALA A 69 -9.91 0.19 16.34
N PHE A 70 -9.15 0.78 15.43
CA PHE A 70 -8.76 2.19 15.45
C PHE A 70 -9.60 3.10 14.55
N LEU A 71 -10.53 2.55 13.78
CA LEU A 71 -11.44 3.36 12.97
C LEU A 71 -12.57 3.90 13.85
N ASN A 72 -12.60 5.21 14.08
CA ASN A 72 -13.60 5.86 14.90
C ASN A 72 -14.92 6.15 14.15
N ASP A 73 -15.89 6.74 14.83
CA ASP A 73 -17.21 7.05 14.27
C ASP A 73 -17.19 8.17 13.20
N GLU A 74 -16.10 8.95 13.16
CA GLU A 74 -15.85 9.99 12.14
C GLU A 74 -15.15 9.41 10.89
N ASN A 75 -14.96 8.08 10.81
CA ASN A 75 -14.16 7.39 9.79
C ASN A 75 -12.69 7.83 9.74
N LEU A 76 -12.15 8.28 10.87
CA LEU A 76 -10.74 8.63 11.03
C LEU A 76 -10.00 7.58 11.87
N CYS A 77 -8.70 7.46 11.64
CA CYS A 77 -7.85 6.54 12.38
C CYS A 77 -7.39 7.15 13.70
N ASP A 78 -7.80 6.56 14.83
CA ASP A 78 -7.36 7.02 16.15
C ASP A 78 -5.86 6.83 16.38
N LEU A 79 -5.25 5.77 15.81
CA LEU A 79 -3.80 5.56 15.88
C LEU A 79 -3.05 6.76 15.27
N TYR A 80 -3.49 7.19 14.08
CA TYR A 80 -2.93 8.37 13.41
C TYR A 80 -3.16 9.67 14.22
N LYS A 81 -4.37 9.83 14.80
CA LYS A 81 -4.71 11.03 15.59
C LYS A 81 -3.89 11.16 16.87
N GLU A 82 -3.65 10.04 17.56
CA GLU A 82 -3.00 10.02 18.87
C GLU A 82 -1.46 9.99 18.79
N LEU A 83 -0.90 9.25 17.83
CA LEU A 83 0.54 9.03 17.73
C LEU A 83 1.17 9.63 16.47
N GLY A 84 0.37 10.17 15.55
CA GLY A 84 0.84 10.79 14.31
C GLY A 84 1.08 9.81 13.15
N PRO A 85 1.49 10.33 11.98
CA PRO A 85 1.65 9.56 10.75
C PRO A 85 2.73 8.48 10.84
N ASP A 86 3.81 8.74 11.58
CA ASP A 86 4.94 7.82 11.72
C ASP A 86 4.61 6.58 12.58
N SER A 87 3.46 6.59 13.25
CA SER A 87 2.97 5.43 14.01
C SER A 87 2.31 4.37 13.16
N LEU A 88 1.94 4.67 11.93
CA LEU A 88 1.29 3.70 11.07
C LEU A 88 2.22 2.54 10.70
N CYS A 89 1.68 1.31 10.66
CA CYS A 89 2.38 0.18 10.08
C CYS A 89 2.48 0.33 8.55
N ASP A 90 3.37 -0.43 7.94
CA ASP A 90 3.64 -0.34 6.51
C ASP A 90 2.38 -0.55 5.66
N THR A 91 1.57 -1.54 5.99
CA THR A 91 0.29 -1.77 5.33
C THR A 91 -0.59 -0.51 5.30
N CYS A 92 -0.71 0.21 6.44
CA CYS A 92 -1.53 1.41 6.53
C CYS A 92 -0.87 2.63 5.87
N ARG A 93 0.46 2.74 5.95
CA ARG A 93 1.23 3.86 5.44
C ARG A 93 1.35 3.81 3.92
N LEU A 94 1.56 2.63 3.37
CA LEU A 94 1.78 2.43 1.94
C LEU A 94 0.48 2.40 1.13
N TYR A 95 -0.62 1.86 1.68
CA TYR A 95 -1.89 1.78 0.96
C TYR A 95 -2.34 3.14 0.40
N PRO A 96 -2.79 3.22 -0.82
CA PRO A 96 -3.05 2.20 -1.83
C PRO A 96 -1.86 1.94 -2.77
N ARG A 97 -0.66 2.33 -2.38
CA ARG A 97 0.55 2.07 -3.15
C ARG A 97 0.94 0.61 -3.01
N HIS A 98 1.33 0.03 -4.11
CA HIS A 98 1.79 -1.35 -4.19
C HIS A 98 3.11 -1.38 -4.94
N THR A 99 4.04 -2.18 -4.45
CA THR A 99 5.36 -2.39 -5.05
C THR A 99 5.50 -3.88 -5.36
N GLU A 100 5.75 -4.19 -6.63
CA GLU A 100 6.22 -5.51 -7.04
C GLU A 100 7.73 -5.47 -7.15
N GLU A 101 8.39 -6.44 -6.54
CA GLU A 101 9.83 -6.50 -6.44
C GLU A 101 10.39 -7.61 -7.31
N TYR A 102 11.34 -7.24 -8.17
CA TYR A 102 12.08 -8.15 -9.03
C TYR A 102 13.57 -7.82 -8.94
N GLU A 103 14.45 -8.73 -9.38
CA GLU A 103 15.88 -8.45 -9.44
C GLU A 103 16.16 -7.18 -10.25
N GLY A 104 16.75 -6.19 -9.61
CA GLY A 104 17.09 -4.91 -10.23
C GLY A 104 15.92 -4.00 -10.59
N LEU A 105 14.65 -4.41 -10.31
CA LEU A 105 13.46 -3.65 -10.70
C LEU A 105 12.42 -3.62 -9.57
N ARG A 106 11.83 -2.45 -9.35
CA ARG A 106 10.64 -2.23 -8.52
C ARG A 106 9.53 -1.61 -9.37
N GLU A 107 8.41 -2.29 -9.49
CA GLU A 107 7.23 -1.77 -10.20
C GLU A 107 6.23 -1.20 -9.20
N LEU A 108 5.94 0.08 -9.33
CA LEU A 108 5.03 0.80 -8.44
C LEU A 108 3.65 0.95 -9.09
N SER A 109 2.60 0.71 -8.33
CA SER A 109 1.23 0.87 -8.79
C SER A 109 0.31 1.44 -7.71
N LEU A 110 -0.94 1.78 -8.11
CA LEU A 110 -1.99 2.22 -7.21
C LEU A 110 -3.16 1.23 -7.28
N SER A 111 -3.65 0.79 -6.12
CA SER A 111 -4.79 -0.11 -6.06
C SER A 111 -6.11 0.61 -6.35
N LEU A 112 -6.91 0.05 -7.26
CA LEU A 112 -8.27 0.52 -7.58
C LEU A 112 -9.26 0.37 -6.41
N SER A 113 -8.89 -0.34 -5.35
CA SER A 113 -9.72 -0.46 -4.14
C SER A 113 -9.79 0.84 -3.34
N CYS A 114 -8.90 1.81 -3.59
CA CYS A 114 -8.97 3.15 -3.02
C CYS A 114 -9.77 4.08 -3.93
N PRO A 115 -10.84 4.75 -3.44
CA PRO A 115 -11.66 5.65 -4.24
C PRO A 115 -10.87 6.78 -4.91
N GLU A 116 -9.91 7.37 -4.22
CA GLU A 116 -9.09 8.45 -4.78
C GLU A 116 -8.10 7.94 -5.84
N ALA A 117 -7.46 6.80 -5.61
CA ALA A 117 -6.63 6.14 -6.62
C ALA A 117 -7.47 5.77 -7.86
N ALA A 118 -8.65 5.18 -7.65
CA ALA A 118 -9.58 4.87 -8.73
C ALA A 118 -10.00 6.12 -9.51
N ARG A 119 -10.29 7.23 -8.81
CA ARG A 119 -10.60 8.52 -9.45
C ARG A 119 -9.46 9.01 -10.36
N ILE A 120 -8.22 8.97 -9.86
CA ILE A 120 -7.05 9.37 -10.63
C ILE A 120 -6.90 8.50 -11.88
N ILE A 121 -6.91 7.18 -11.72
CA ILE A 121 -6.73 6.21 -12.80
C ILE A 121 -7.83 6.34 -13.86
N LEU A 122 -9.10 6.35 -13.43
CA LEU A 122 -10.26 6.34 -14.36
C LEU A 122 -10.51 7.72 -14.99
N SER A 123 -10.01 8.81 -14.41
CA SER A 123 -10.09 10.14 -15.01
C SER A 123 -8.94 10.47 -15.96
N CYS A 124 -7.93 9.61 -16.02
CA CYS A 124 -6.80 9.77 -16.93
C CYS A 124 -7.29 9.65 -18.39
N LYS A 125 -7.12 10.74 -19.16
CA LYS A 125 -7.55 10.81 -20.57
C LYS A 125 -6.43 10.50 -21.56
N GLU A 126 -5.19 10.56 -21.06
CA GLU A 126 -4.01 10.26 -21.85
C GLU A 126 -3.67 8.77 -21.77
N PRO A 127 -3.05 8.20 -22.79
CA PRO A 127 -2.50 6.85 -22.69
C PRO A 127 -1.53 6.74 -21.52
N VAL A 128 -1.63 5.66 -20.76
CA VAL A 128 -0.72 5.43 -19.62
C VAL A 128 0.71 5.34 -20.13
N ARG A 129 1.59 6.11 -19.52
CA ARG A 129 3.04 6.06 -19.73
C ARG A 129 3.72 5.65 -18.45
N PHE A 130 4.70 4.75 -18.56
CA PHE A 130 5.52 4.38 -17.44
C PHE A 130 6.77 5.26 -17.39
N LEU A 131 7.04 5.80 -16.23
CA LEU A 131 8.24 6.59 -15.93
C LEU A 131 9.26 5.66 -15.29
N GLU A 132 10.48 5.73 -15.75
CA GLU A 132 11.60 4.95 -15.23
C GLU A 132 12.56 5.88 -14.50
N GLU A 133 12.99 5.45 -13.31
CA GLU A 133 13.94 6.15 -12.46
C GLU A 133 14.99 5.15 -11.97
N GLU A 134 16.27 5.52 -12.08
CA GLU A 134 17.37 4.69 -11.60
C GLU A 134 17.94 5.28 -10.29
N THR A 135 18.23 4.40 -9.32
CA THR A 135 18.87 4.75 -8.06
C THR A 135 20.12 3.92 -7.84
N ASP A 136 21.02 4.41 -6.97
CA ASP A 136 22.25 3.70 -6.56
C ASP A 136 21.99 2.65 -5.46
N GLU A 137 20.72 2.34 -5.15
CA GLU A 137 20.35 1.32 -4.18
C GLU A 137 20.82 -0.06 -4.64
N GLU A 138 21.40 -0.81 -3.70
CA GLU A 138 21.81 -2.19 -3.92
C GLU A 138 20.56 -3.10 -3.97
N ASP A 139 20.63 -4.17 -4.76
CA ASP A 139 19.60 -5.19 -4.84
C ASP A 139 19.98 -6.34 -3.91
N ASP A 140 19.10 -6.70 -2.99
CA ASP A 140 19.25 -7.78 -2.04
C ASP A 140 18.42 -9.03 -2.40
N PHE A 141 18.00 -9.14 -3.65
CA PHE A 141 17.19 -10.25 -4.14
C PHE A 141 18.03 -11.55 -4.19
N GLU A 142 17.65 -12.56 -3.41
CA GLU A 142 18.42 -13.81 -3.29
C GLU A 142 18.09 -14.86 -4.36
N GLU A 143 16.84 -14.88 -4.88
CA GLU A 143 16.41 -15.85 -5.90
C GLU A 143 15.49 -15.18 -6.93
N PHE A 144 15.87 -15.26 -8.21
CA PHE A 144 15.11 -14.70 -9.30
C PHE A 144 15.04 -15.65 -10.51
N ASP A 145 13.82 -16.02 -10.93
CA ASP A 145 13.59 -16.78 -12.15
C ASP A 145 13.46 -15.84 -13.35
N PHE A 146 14.60 -15.52 -13.96
CA PHE A 146 14.67 -14.67 -15.14
C PHE A 146 13.82 -15.17 -16.31
N MET A 147 13.73 -16.49 -16.51
CA MET A 147 12.95 -17.07 -17.60
C MET A 147 11.45 -16.84 -17.42
N MET A 148 10.98 -17.05 -16.19
CA MET A 148 9.59 -16.81 -15.83
C MET A 148 9.26 -15.31 -15.93
N PHE A 149 10.13 -14.44 -15.43
CA PHE A 149 9.96 -13.00 -15.50
C PHE A 149 9.88 -12.50 -16.93
N SER A 150 10.80 -12.92 -17.81
CA SER A 150 10.78 -12.55 -19.23
C SER A 150 9.49 -12.98 -19.94
N GLN A 151 8.95 -14.16 -19.60
CA GLN A 151 7.66 -14.62 -20.17
C GLN A 151 6.49 -13.77 -19.67
N LEU A 152 6.52 -13.31 -18.42
CA LEU A 152 5.51 -12.40 -17.87
C LEU A 152 5.56 -11.04 -18.55
N GLU A 153 6.74 -10.47 -18.76
CA GLU A 153 6.92 -9.20 -19.47
C GLU A 153 6.39 -9.30 -20.92
N ASP A 154 6.80 -10.32 -21.68
CA ASP A 154 6.33 -10.54 -23.04
C ASP A 154 4.80 -10.70 -23.10
N THR A 155 4.22 -11.44 -22.16
CA THR A 155 2.77 -11.63 -22.08
C THR A 155 2.05 -10.31 -21.76
N ARG A 156 2.56 -9.53 -20.83
CA ARG A 156 2.03 -8.22 -20.48
C ARG A 156 2.05 -7.27 -21.67
N ASP A 157 3.15 -7.24 -22.42
CA ASP A 157 3.28 -6.39 -23.61
C ASP A 157 2.26 -6.77 -24.69
N VAL A 158 2.01 -8.05 -24.90
CA VAL A 158 0.96 -8.52 -25.81
C VAL A 158 -0.42 -8.08 -25.34
N LEU A 159 -0.72 -8.22 -24.05
CA LEU A 159 -2.00 -7.78 -23.46
C LEU A 159 -2.20 -6.28 -23.61
N PHE A 160 -1.18 -5.47 -23.34
CA PHE A 160 -1.26 -4.01 -23.53
C PHE A 160 -1.52 -3.64 -24.98
N ARG A 161 -0.85 -4.28 -25.94
CA ARG A 161 -1.13 -4.06 -27.38
C ARG A 161 -2.58 -4.40 -27.74
N ILE A 162 -3.12 -5.50 -27.23
CA ILE A 162 -4.51 -5.89 -27.47
C ILE A 162 -5.48 -4.87 -26.85
N CYS A 163 -5.25 -4.45 -25.59
CA CYS A 163 -6.11 -3.50 -24.90
C CYS A 163 -6.07 -2.09 -25.52
N LEU A 164 -4.97 -1.70 -26.13
CA LEU A 164 -4.81 -0.39 -26.78
C LEU A 164 -5.32 -0.35 -28.23
N LEU A 165 -5.78 -1.47 -28.78
CA LEU A 165 -6.36 -1.53 -30.13
C LEU A 165 -7.85 -1.11 -30.17
N TYR A 166 -8.46 -0.80 -29.03
CA TYR A 166 -9.83 -0.34 -28.85
C TYR A 166 -9.85 1.00 -28.12
#